data_c8323282d5b3dc371519139238c268eb
#
_entry.id   c8323282d5b3dc371519139238c268eb
#
_cell.length_a   1.000
_cell.length_b   1.000
_cell.length_c   1.000
_cell.angle_alpha   90.00
_cell.angle_beta   90.00
_cell.angle_gamma   90.00
#
_symmetry.space_group_name_H-M   'P 1'
#
loop_
_entity.id
_entity.type
_entity.pdbx_description
1 polymer ?
#
loop_
_entity_poly.entity_id
_entity_poly.type
_entity_poly.pdbx_seq_one_letter_code
_entity_poly.pdbx_strand_id
1 'polypeptide(L)'
;MNDNTSALPELLQHYPWLPSLKIIYKEIALKEPIEFINEIFNNEKYSHIIDRTTEIFKAAFENSEIFPQYKKDEYNISFYLLLKILLYILDDKRITNRIANLYSKIAYRDMKDEFNRNENFNLYQICIELGLNINYIDEELYHTNLIKDYKEEYKTKFKIHFIDYLKLASNLKDDYRKLVNNALSEGFVYIMPKDLARLIQEYVRNKFIEINTIDKENIEYMKNRLFEIDNFKNLYDEIFNLWELKKEDFEFSIQVQFEKGTNLSEIFPPCVREILVLIKEGQNISHTGRLFLTFFLHALNYPVDVIIEIFSTLPDFDKEKTKYQVDFAKKKGYVPHSCETLKSLNLCMASKYKDELCVNGYYSKKMDLEKKIKHPLFYIQFKKFRLLKNQND
;
A
#
# COMPACT_ATOMS: atom_id res chain seq x y z
N MET A 1 -5.75 33.94 22.55
CA MET A 1 -4.54 34.00 21.71
C MET A 1 -3.36 33.88 22.65
N ASN A 2 -2.94 32.70 22.97
CA ASN A 2 -1.61 32.42 23.55
C ASN A 2 -1.51 30.91 23.81
N ASP A 3 -0.34 30.35 23.56
CA ASP A 3 0.16 29.02 23.94
C ASP A 3 0.03 27.84 22.93
N ASN A 4 -0.20 28.09 21.65
CA ASN A 4 -0.13 26.99 20.65
C ASN A 4 1.28 26.71 20.09
N THR A 5 2.30 27.51 20.46
CA THR A 5 3.66 27.37 19.89
C THR A 5 4.53 26.33 20.59
N SER A 6 4.19 25.90 21.81
CA SER A 6 4.96 24.89 22.55
C SER A 6 4.55 23.44 22.24
N ALA A 7 3.30 23.21 21.83
CA ALA A 7 2.78 21.88 21.55
C ALA A 7 3.20 21.32 20.17
N LEU A 8 3.52 22.18 19.21
CA LEU A 8 3.85 21.78 17.85
C LEU A 8 5.16 20.96 17.74
N PRO A 9 6.26 21.31 18.41
CA PRO A 9 7.48 20.50 18.40
C PRO A 9 7.27 19.09 18.95
N GLU A 10 6.48 18.94 20.01
CA GLU A 10 6.17 17.64 20.60
C GLU A 10 5.29 16.80 19.67
N LEU A 11 4.26 17.37 19.07
CA LEU A 11 3.42 16.70 18.08
C LEU A 11 4.23 16.20 16.89
N LEU A 12 5.23 16.96 16.41
CA LEU A 12 6.11 16.56 15.31
C LEU A 12 7.08 15.45 15.69
N GLN A 13 7.55 15.39 16.92
CA GLN A 13 8.34 14.26 17.41
C GLN A 13 7.53 12.96 17.35
N HIS A 14 6.24 13.04 17.67
CA HIS A 14 5.34 11.89 17.58
C HIS A 14 4.91 11.58 16.14
N TYR A 15 4.68 12.60 15.31
CA TYR A 15 4.14 12.49 13.96
C TYR A 15 4.96 13.30 12.94
N PRO A 16 6.20 12.86 12.63
CA PRO A 16 7.12 13.62 11.78
C PRO A 16 6.68 13.70 10.31
N TRP A 17 5.62 13.04 9.91
CA TRP A 17 5.01 13.11 8.59
C TRP A 17 4.06 14.31 8.41
N LEU A 18 3.81 15.12 9.45
CA LEU A 18 2.96 16.29 9.37
C LEU A 18 3.57 17.40 8.49
N PRO A 19 2.73 18.20 7.80
CA PRO A 19 3.20 19.24 6.88
C PRO A 19 4.11 20.30 7.49
N SER A 20 3.88 20.67 8.75
CA SER A 20 4.68 21.65 9.50
C SER A 20 6.15 21.23 9.69
N LEU A 21 6.46 19.93 9.54
CA LEU A 21 7.87 19.49 9.48
C LEU A 21 8.65 20.23 8.39
N LYS A 22 8.04 20.56 7.26
CA LYS A 22 8.70 21.30 6.18
C LYS A 22 9.14 22.70 6.61
N ILE A 23 8.41 23.34 7.51
CA ILE A 23 8.71 24.67 8.02
C ILE A 23 9.90 24.57 8.97
N ILE A 24 9.82 23.67 9.96
CA ILE A 24 10.89 23.42 10.92
C ILE A 24 12.14 22.88 10.22
N TYR A 25 11.95 22.00 9.21
CA TYR A 25 13.05 21.50 8.43
C TYR A 25 13.75 22.57 7.60
N LYS A 26 13.05 23.58 7.08
CA LYS A 26 13.69 24.75 6.45
C LYS A 26 14.51 25.57 7.43
N GLU A 27 14.10 25.63 8.69
CA GLU A 27 14.84 26.32 9.74
C GLU A 27 16.05 25.50 10.25
N ILE A 28 15.91 24.18 10.31
CA ILE A 28 16.98 23.23 10.72
C ILE A 28 17.87 22.83 9.53
N ALA A 29 17.30 22.67 8.34
CA ALA A 29 17.92 22.19 7.10
C ALA A 29 18.36 23.31 6.15
N LEU A 30 18.86 24.40 6.70
CA LEU A 30 19.94 25.12 6.01
C LEU A 30 21.16 24.22 5.77
N LYS A 31 21.16 22.99 6.30
CA LYS A 31 22.15 21.95 6.06
C LYS A 31 21.71 21.15 4.83
N GLU A 32 22.60 21.01 3.85
CA GLU A 32 22.42 20.10 2.73
C GLU A 32 22.17 18.67 3.25
N PRO A 33 21.40 17.81 2.53
CA PRO A 33 21.16 16.41 2.92
C PRO A 33 22.42 15.63 3.30
N ILE A 34 23.57 15.98 2.68
CA ILE A 34 24.88 15.38 2.95
C ILE A 34 25.38 15.75 4.36
N GLU A 35 25.25 17.02 4.78
CA GLU A 35 25.63 17.45 6.13
C GLU A 35 24.78 16.76 7.21
N PHE A 36 23.49 16.62 6.95
CA PHE A 36 22.57 15.88 7.83
C PHE A 36 22.97 14.40 7.96
N ILE A 37 23.28 13.73 6.85
CA ILE A 37 23.72 12.33 6.86
C ILE A 37 25.08 12.19 7.55
N ASN A 38 26.04 13.08 7.29
CA ASN A 38 27.31 13.10 7.99
C ASN A 38 27.13 13.25 9.52
N GLU A 39 26.21 14.09 9.96
CA GLU A 39 25.93 14.23 11.39
C GLU A 39 25.37 12.93 12.00
N ILE A 40 24.44 12.25 11.31
CA ILE A 40 23.87 10.98 11.79
C ILE A 40 24.94 9.88 11.89
N PHE A 41 25.80 9.76 10.91
CA PHE A 41 26.76 8.64 10.86
C PHE A 41 28.06 8.89 11.63
N ASN A 42 28.40 10.13 11.95
CA ASN A 42 29.62 10.48 12.67
C ASN A 42 29.37 10.74 14.18
N ASN A 43 28.12 10.63 14.66
CA ASN A 43 27.81 10.90 16.06
C ASN A 43 27.09 9.70 16.68
N GLU A 44 27.74 9.09 17.68
CA GLU A 44 27.25 7.89 18.37
C GLU A 44 25.83 8.02 18.96
N LYS A 45 25.37 9.25 19.29
CA LYS A 45 24.03 9.47 19.78
C LYS A 45 22.92 9.03 18.79
N TYR A 46 23.24 8.94 17.49
CA TYR A 46 22.32 8.51 16.44
C TYR A 46 22.42 7.02 16.06
N SER A 47 23.31 6.25 16.69
CA SER A 47 23.50 4.82 16.35
C SER A 47 22.17 4.04 16.36
N HIS A 48 21.33 4.27 17.34
CA HIS A 48 20.00 3.65 17.46
C HIS A 48 19.04 3.99 16.30
N ILE A 49 19.25 5.12 15.60
CA ILE A 49 18.47 5.49 14.41
C ILE A 49 18.83 4.58 13.23
N ILE A 50 20.11 4.26 13.09
CA ILE A 50 20.61 3.39 12.03
C ILE A 50 20.04 1.97 12.23
N ASP A 51 20.12 1.43 13.45
CA ASP A 51 19.56 0.12 13.79
C ASP A 51 18.06 0.08 13.53
N ARG A 52 17.34 1.10 13.99
CA ARG A 52 15.89 1.26 13.78
C ARG A 52 15.52 1.33 12.30
N THR A 53 16.37 1.98 11.48
CA THR A 53 16.17 2.04 10.03
C THR A 53 16.33 0.67 9.40
N THR A 54 17.35 -0.10 9.77
CA THR A 54 17.53 -1.48 9.31
C THR A 54 16.36 -2.37 9.73
N GLU A 55 15.89 -2.26 10.98
CA GLU A 55 14.75 -3.03 11.49
C GLU A 55 13.45 -2.78 10.72
N ILE A 56 13.13 -1.52 10.38
CA ILE A 56 11.90 -1.21 9.64
C ILE A 56 11.94 -1.77 8.23
N PHE A 57 13.10 -1.74 7.55
CA PHE A 57 13.25 -2.36 6.24
C PHE A 57 13.11 -3.89 6.32
N LYS A 58 13.77 -4.54 7.29
CA LYS A 58 13.63 -6.00 7.53
C LYS A 58 12.17 -6.37 7.75
N ALA A 59 11.48 -5.69 8.66
CA ALA A 59 10.07 -5.93 8.96
C ALA A 59 9.16 -5.72 7.73
N ALA A 60 9.43 -4.69 6.92
CA ALA A 60 8.67 -4.44 5.70
C ALA A 60 8.91 -5.51 4.63
N PHE A 61 10.12 -6.03 4.49
CA PHE A 61 10.44 -7.06 3.52
C PHE A 61 9.88 -8.43 3.90
N GLU A 62 9.80 -8.72 5.18
CA GLU A 62 9.23 -9.95 5.73
C GLU A 62 7.69 -9.92 5.81
N ASN A 63 7.04 -8.78 5.48
CA ASN A 63 5.62 -8.53 5.71
C ASN A 63 5.20 -8.86 7.16
N SER A 64 6.04 -8.48 8.12
CA SER A 64 5.82 -8.75 9.53
C SER A 64 4.52 -8.10 10.01
N GLU A 65 3.71 -8.87 10.75
CA GLU A 65 2.55 -8.35 11.48
C GLU A 65 2.96 -7.76 12.84
N ILE A 66 4.18 -8.05 13.28
CA ILE A 66 4.78 -7.50 14.50
C ILE A 66 5.41 -6.17 14.11
N PHE A 67 4.80 -5.08 14.54
CA PHE A 67 5.30 -3.74 14.29
C PHE A 67 6.41 -3.38 15.28
N PRO A 68 7.57 -2.91 14.80
CA PRO A 68 8.58 -2.37 15.68
C PRO A 68 8.00 -1.27 16.57
N GLN A 69 8.32 -1.31 17.85
CA GLN A 69 7.95 -0.26 18.80
C GLN A 69 9.14 0.66 19.01
N TYR A 70 8.96 1.94 18.68
CA TYR A 70 10.00 2.94 18.81
C TYR A 70 9.63 3.97 19.87
N LYS A 71 10.62 4.42 20.63
CA LYS A 71 10.46 5.56 21.50
C LYS A 71 10.20 6.81 20.64
N LYS A 72 9.17 7.56 20.98
CA LYS A 72 8.84 8.82 20.33
C LYS A 72 9.60 9.95 21.06
N ASP A 73 10.81 10.16 20.60
CA ASP A 73 11.73 11.16 21.14
C ASP A 73 12.18 12.14 20.04
N GLU A 74 13.06 13.05 20.40
CA GLU A 74 13.63 14.06 19.51
C GLU A 74 14.30 13.48 18.26
N TYR A 75 14.74 12.22 18.32
CA TYR A 75 15.38 11.54 17.21
C TYR A 75 14.40 10.95 16.19
N ASN A 76 13.12 10.93 16.48
CA ASN A 76 12.11 10.38 15.57
C ASN A 76 12.00 11.16 14.25
N ILE A 77 12.25 12.47 14.30
CA ILE A 77 12.33 13.31 13.10
C ILE A 77 13.52 12.90 12.23
N SER A 78 14.69 12.72 12.84
CA SER A 78 15.91 12.31 12.12
C SER A 78 15.76 10.91 11.50
N PHE A 79 15.14 9.98 12.22
CA PHE A 79 14.77 8.67 11.70
C PHE A 79 13.86 8.76 10.46
N TYR A 80 12.80 9.56 10.53
CA TYR A 80 11.87 9.74 9.42
C TYR A 80 12.55 10.34 8.18
N LEU A 81 13.44 11.30 8.38
CA LEU A 81 14.19 11.93 7.29
C LEU A 81 15.20 10.98 6.65
N LEU A 82 15.95 10.20 7.47
CA LEU A 82 16.86 9.18 6.97
C LEU A 82 16.11 8.13 6.15
N LEU A 83 14.96 7.67 6.65
CA LEU A 83 14.09 6.73 5.93
C LEU A 83 13.66 7.28 4.57
N LYS A 84 13.27 8.55 4.49
CA LYS A 84 12.88 9.20 3.22
C LYS A 84 14.03 9.34 2.24
N ILE A 85 15.22 9.70 2.72
CA ILE A 85 16.43 9.81 1.88
C ILE A 85 16.78 8.44 1.28
N LEU A 86 16.76 7.38 2.08
CA LEU A 86 17.03 6.02 1.60
C LEU A 86 16.01 5.58 0.56
N LEU A 87 14.71 5.82 0.78
CA LEU A 87 13.68 5.48 -0.19
C LEU A 87 13.83 6.25 -1.51
N TYR A 88 14.23 7.51 -1.44
CA TYR A 88 14.50 8.33 -2.62
C TYR A 88 15.65 7.76 -3.46
N ILE A 89 16.75 7.35 -2.80
CA ILE A 89 17.96 6.84 -3.49
C ILE A 89 17.80 5.39 -3.97
N LEU A 90 17.01 4.57 -3.25
CA LEU A 90 16.70 3.20 -3.66
C LEU A 90 15.86 3.17 -4.95
N ASP A 91 15.05 4.19 -5.21
CA ASP A 91 14.17 4.37 -6.39
C ASP A 91 13.44 3.07 -6.82
N ASP A 92 13.03 2.24 -5.86
CA ASP A 92 12.23 1.05 -6.11
C ASP A 92 10.82 1.24 -5.53
N LYS A 93 9.80 1.28 -6.42
CA LYS A 93 8.40 1.44 -6.04
C LYS A 93 7.92 0.35 -5.10
N ARG A 94 8.43 -0.87 -5.20
CA ARG A 94 8.04 -2.01 -4.37
C ARG A 94 8.53 -1.81 -2.94
N ILE A 95 9.80 -1.39 -2.78
CA ILE A 95 10.37 -1.05 -1.47
C ILE A 95 9.56 0.09 -0.86
N THR A 96 9.35 1.18 -1.61
CA THR A 96 8.58 2.34 -1.16
C THR A 96 7.18 1.96 -0.71
N ASN A 97 6.46 1.15 -1.49
CA ASN A 97 5.12 0.70 -1.11
C ASN A 97 5.12 -0.18 0.15
N ARG A 98 6.09 -1.08 0.33
CA ARG A 98 6.20 -1.90 1.55
C ARG A 98 6.45 -1.05 2.78
N ILE A 99 7.39 -0.12 2.70
CA ILE A 99 7.66 0.83 3.80
C ILE A 99 6.45 1.72 4.05
N ALA A 100 5.82 2.28 3.02
CA ALA A 100 4.61 3.08 3.16
C ALA A 100 3.49 2.32 3.88
N ASN A 101 3.29 1.05 3.52
CA ASN A 101 2.30 0.19 4.15
C ASN A 101 2.62 -0.06 5.64
N LEU A 102 3.87 -0.43 5.96
CA LEU A 102 4.28 -0.70 7.33
C LEU A 102 4.24 0.58 8.18
N TYR A 103 4.85 1.66 7.71
CA TYR A 103 4.92 2.92 8.45
C TYR A 103 3.52 3.51 8.71
N SER A 104 2.63 3.44 7.73
CA SER A 104 1.25 3.91 7.91
C SER A 104 0.47 3.07 8.94
N LYS A 105 0.73 1.77 9.04
CA LYS A 105 0.16 0.90 10.09
C LYS A 105 0.72 1.27 11.48
N ILE A 106 2.01 1.60 11.56
CA ILE A 106 2.63 2.11 12.80
C ILE A 106 1.96 3.42 13.21
N ALA A 107 1.83 4.38 12.29
CA ALA A 107 1.16 5.66 12.56
C ALA A 107 -0.31 5.46 13.01
N TYR A 108 -1.04 4.54 12.39
CA TYR A 108 -2.40 4.20 12.81
C TYR A 108 -2.44 3.63 14.23
N ARG A 109 -1.55 2.70 14.57
CA ARG A 109 -1.44 2.14 15.93
C ARG A 109 -1.19 3.26 16.94
N ASP A 110 -0.26 4.14 16.63
CA ASP A 110 0.12 5.23 17.52
C ASP A 110 -1.06 6.21 17.77
N MET A 111 -1.78 6.59 16.71
CA MET A 111 -3.02 7.35 16.86
C MET A 111 -4.09 6.58 17.64
N LYS A 112 -4.19 5.25 17.44
CA LYS A 112 -5.14 4.41 18.16
C LYS A 112 -4.85 4.37 19.66
N ASP A 113 -3.61 4.31 20.05
CA ASP A 113 -3.23 4.29 21.46
C ASP A 113 -3.60 5.60 22.16
N GLU A 114 -3.54 6.74 21.47
CA GLU A 114 -3.97 8.03 22.00
C GLU A 114 -5.48 8.10 22.23
N PHE A 115 -6.31 7.74 21.26
CA PHE A 115 -7.75 7.81 21.51
C PHE A 115 -8.26 6.75 22.50
N ASN A 116 -7.57 5.63 22.67
CA ASN A 116 -7.85 4.68 23.74
C ASN A 116 -7.57 5.26 25.14
N ARG A 117 -6.66 6.24 25.25
CA ARG A 117 -6.38 7.00 26.48
C ARG A 117 -7.29 8.24 26.66
N ASN A 118 -8.29 8.41 25.78
CA ASN A 118 -9.11 9.64 25.70
C ASN A 118 -8.33 10.91 25.30
N GLU A 119 -7.17 10.78 24.68
CA GLU A 119 -6.34 11.88 24.17
C GLU A 119 -6.79 12.30 22.75
N ASN A 120 -8.11 12.42 22.53
CA ASN A 120 -8.69 12.79 21.22
C ASN A 120 -8.24 14.16 20.70
N PHE A 121 -7.68 15.00 21.59
CA PHE A 121 -7.19 16.33 21.23
C PHE A 121 -6.01 16.25 20.24
N ASN A 122 -5.09 15.30 20.41
CA ASN A 122 -3.97 15.12 19.49
C ASN A 122 -4.46 14.74 18.09
N LEU A 123 -5.48 13.85 17.99
CA LEU A 123 -6.07 13.50 16.70
C LEU A 123 -6.71 14.74 16.02
N TYR A 124 -7.35 15.62 16.79
CA TYR A 124 -7.86 16.88 16.29
C TYR A 124 -6.74 17.79 15.78
N GLN A 125 -5.66 17.96 16.56
CA GLN A 125 -4.49 18.76 16.16
C GLN A 125 -3.85 18.24 14.88
N ILE A 126 -3.71 16.91 14.73
CA ILE A 126 -3.24 16.27 13.49
C ILE A 126 -4.12 16.72 12.31
N CYS A 127 -5.43 16.68 12.45
CA CYS A 127 -6.35 17.08 11.39
C CYS A 127 -6.21 18.56 11.01
N ILE A 128 -6.05 19.43 11.99
CA ILE A 128 -5.81 20.88 11.76
C ILE A 128 -4.50 21.09 11.00
N GLU A 129 -3.43 20.40 11.39
CA GLU A 129 -2.13 20.45 10.69
C GLU A 129 -2.21 19.95 9.25
N LEU A 130 -3.09 18.98 8.98
CA LEU A 130 -3.36 18.50 7.63
C LEU A 130 -4.23 19.47 6.81
N GLY A 131 -4.69 20.56 7.39
CA GLY A 131 -5.58 21.54 6.75
C GLY A 131 -6.98 20.98 6.48
N LEU A 132 -7.43 20.00 7.28
CA LEU A 132 -8.76 19.42 7.14
C LEU A 132 -9.81 20.31 7.81
N ASN A 133 -10.93 20.49 7.14
CA ASN A 133 -12.09 21.16 7.73
C ASN A 133 -12.83 20.18 8.65
N ILE A 134 -12.42 20.20 9.91
CA ILE A 134 -12.91 19.30 10.96
C ILE A 134 -13.37 20.12 12.17
N ASN A 135 -14.42 19.66 12.82
CA ASN A 135 -14.90 20.19 14.06
C ASN A 135 -14.76 19.14 15.16
N TYR A 136 -14.22 19.55 16.29
CA TYR A 136 -14.24 18.81 17.54
C TYR A 136 -15.39 19.32 18.39
N ILE A 137 -16.25 18.40 18.82
CA ILE A 137 -17.49 18.71 19.54
C ILE A 137 -17.33 18.22 20.97
N ASP A 138 -17.45 19.11 21.94
CA ASP A 138 -17.36 18.76 23.37
C ASP A 138 -18.55 17.90 23.82
N GLU A 139 -19.72 18.11 23.19
CA GLU A 139 -20.92 17.32 23.42
C GLU A 139 -20.93 16.05 22.56
N GLU A 140 -21.20 14.92 23.17
CA GLU A 140 -21.36 13.65 22.46
C GLU A 140 -22.65 13.66 21.63
N LEU A 141 -22.51 13.56 20.30
CA LEU A 141 -23.63 13.44 19.39
C LEU A 141 -23.91 11.98 19.09
N TYR A 142 -25.22 11.65 19.07
CA TYR A 142 -25.68 10.32 18.71
C TYR A 142 -26.12 10.32 17.25
N HIS A 143 -25.56 9.42 16.45
CA HIS A 143 -25.90 9.25 15.05
C HIS A 143 -26.30 7.82 14.77
N THR A 144 -27.23 7.65 13.86
CA THR A 144 -27.70 6.34 13.43
C THR A 144 -27.19 6.08 12.02
N ASN A 145 -26.37 5.05 11.85
CA ASN A 145 -26.01 4.51 10.55
C ASN A 145 -26.97 3.40 10.14
N LEU A 146 -27.56 3.52 8.94
CA LEU A 146 -28.35 2.47 8.32
C LEU A 146 -27.43 1.59 7.48
N ILE A 147 -26.98 0.47 8.04
CA ILE A 147 -26.22 -0.55 7.29
C ILE A 147 -27.06 -1.81 7.28
N LYS A 148 -27.52 -2.26 6.10
CA LYS A 148 -28.21 -3.53 5.89
C LYS A 148 -29.41 -3.74 6.85
N ASP A 149 -30.32 -2.81 6.89
CA ASP A 149 -31.54 -2.85 7.73
C ASP A 149 -31.32 -2.76 9.24
N TYR A 150 -30.11 -2.56 9.72
CA TYR A 150 -29.81 -2.30 11.13
C TYR A 150 -29.52 -0.81 11.35
N LYS A 151 -30.12 -0.25 12.39
CA LYS A 151 -29.80 1.08 12.90
C LYS A 151 -28.73 0.93 13.96
N GLU A 152 -27.48 1.35 13.67
CA GLU A 152 -26.46 1.48 14.70
C GLU A 152 -26.43 2.93 15.20
N GLU A 153 -26.60 3.11 16.51
CA GLU A 153 -26.38 4.39 17.18
C GLU A 153 -24.95 4.44 17.70
N TYR A 154 -24.22 5.50 17.36
CA TYR A 154 -22.89 5.70 17.88
C TYR A 154 -22.67 7.14 18.35
N LYS A 155 -21.78 7.30 19.33
CA LYS A 155 -21.34 8.59 19.81
C LYS A 155 -20.07 9.00 19.10
N THR A 156 -19.97 10.25 18.68
CA THR A 156 -18.73 10.80 18.13
C THR A 156 -18.54 12.25 18.57
N LYS A 157 -17.26 12.63 18.67
CA LYS A 157 -16.84 14.01 18.93
C LYS A 157 -16.28 14.70 17.68
N PHE A 158 -16.25 13.99 16.54
CA PHE A 158 -15.69 14.50 15.30
C PHE A 158 -16.71 14.60 14.20
N LYS A 159 -16.68 15.72 13.48
CA LYS A 159 -17.34 15.87 12.19
C LYS A 159 -16.39 16.51 11.20
N ILE A 160 -16.23 15.88 10.03
CA ILE A 160 -15.32 16.29 8.95
C ILE A 160 -16.14 16.73 7.73
N HIS A 161 -15.75 17.82 7.09
CA HIS A 161 -16.42 18.25 5.87
C HIS A 161 -16.34 17.16 4.79
N PHE A 162 -17.45 16.91 4.09
CA PHE A 162 -17.58 15.78 3.15
C PHE A 162 -16.52 15.79 2.04
N ILE A 163 -16.07 16.95 1.58
CA ILE A 163 -15.00 17.06 0.56
C ILE A 163 -13.69 16.47 1.08
N ASP A 164 -13.30 16.79 2.32
CA ASP A 164 -12.05 16.29 2.90
C ASP A 164 -12.18 14.82 3.27
N TYR A 165 -13.36 14.39 3.74
CA TYR A 165 -13.68 12.98 3.89
C TYR A 165 -13.47 12.20 2.59
N LEU A 166 -14.04 12.66 1.47
CA LEU A 166 -13.91 12.00 0.18
C LEU A 166 -12.47 11.98 -0.35
N LYS A 167 -11.69 13.05 -0.14
CA LYS A 167 -10.26 13.07 -0.50
C LYS A 167 -9.47 11.99 0.24
N LEU A 168 -9.68 11.86 1.55
CA LEU A 168 -9.00 10.87 2.37
C LEU A 168 -9.49 9.44 2.08
N ALA A 169 -10.78 9.25 1.82
CA ALA A 169 -11.40 7.97 1.54
C ALA A 169 -11.21 7.46 0.10
N SER A 170 -10.68 8.29 -0.82
CA SER A 170 -10.62 8.01 -2.27
C SER A 170 -9.97 6.67 -2.63
N ASN A 171 -8.94 6.26 -1.88
CA ASN A 171 -8.19 5.02 -2.10
C ASN A 171 -8.72 3.84 -1.28
N LEU A 172 -9.68 4.07 -0.39
CA LEU A 172 -10.30 3.05 0.43
C LEU A 172 -11.57 2.54 -0.26
N LYS A 173 -11.54 1.27 -0.69
CA LYS A 173 -12.59 0.69 -1.55
C LYS A 173 -13.60 -0.18 -0.78
N ASP A 174 -13.74 0.03 0.51
CA ASP A 174 -14.73 -0.69 1.31
C ASP A 174 -16.09 0.03 1.36
N ASP A 175 -17.15 -0.75 1.51
CA ASP A 175 -18.51 -0.23 1.51
C ASP A 175 -18.82 0.67 2.72
N TYR A 176 -18.18 0.45 3.86
CA TYR A 176 -18.37 1.23 5.08
C TYR A 176 -17.95 2.69 4.91
N ARG A 177 -17.03 2.98 3.99
CA ARG A 177 -16.52 4.33 3.73
C ARG A 177 -17.18 5.05 2.58
N LYS A 178 -18.15 4.41 1.92
CA LYS A 178 -19.00 5.12 0.96
C LYS A 178 -19.83 6.17 1.69
N LEU A 179 -19.90 7.38 1.15
CA LEU A 179 -20.59 8.51 1.77
C LEU A 179 -22.06 8.18 2.12
N VAL A 180 -22.71 7.38 1.28
CA VAL A 180 -24.11 6.94 1.48
C VAL A 180 -24.33 6.08 2.72
N ASN A 181 -23.25 5.48 3.25
CA ASN A 181 -23.30 4.62 4.44
C ASN A 181 -22.87 5.35 5.72
N ASN A 182 -22.63 6.68 5.62
CA ASN A 182 -22.20 7.49 6.74
C ASN A 182 -23.23 8.55 7.09
N ALA A 183 -23.31 8.91 8.37
CA ALA A 183 -24.19 9.99 8.83
C ALA A 183 -23.66 11.33 8.30
N LEU A 184 -24.47 12.02 7.49
CA LEU A 184 -24.15 13.31 6.89
C LEU A 184 -25.21 14.34 7.29
N SER A 185 -24.78 15.48 7.84
CA SER A 185 -25.65 16.61 8.12
C SER A 185 -24.90 17.91 7.85
N GLU A 186 -25.56 18.90 7.23
CA GLU A 186 -25.03 20.22 6.96
C GLU A 186 -23.66 20.26 6.27
N GLY A 187 -23.38 19.26 5.39
CA GLY A 187 -22.12 19.13 4.69
C GLY A 187 -21.00 18.46 5.50
N PHE A 188 -21.28 17.98 6.71
CA PHE A 188 -20.32 17.27 7.55
C PHE A 188 -20.69 15.81 7.74
N VAL A 189 -19.67 14.96 7.62
CA VAL A 189 -19.72 13.53 7.93
C VAL A 189 -19.33 13.34 9.39
N TYR A 190 -20.19 12.69 10.15
CA TYR A 190 -19.87 12.32 11.52
C TYR A 190 -19.01 11.06 11.51
N ILE A 191 -17.88 11.09 12.20
CA ILE A 191 -16.86 10.05 12.09
C ILE A 191 -16.31 9.66 13.46
N MET A 192 -16.17 8.36 13.68
CA MET A 192 -15.53 7.84 14.89
C MET A 192 -14.02 8.09 14.88
N PRO A 193 -13.38 8.31 16.05
CA PRO A 193 -11.93 8.49 16.14
C PRO A 193 -11.13 7.39 15.41
N LYS A 194 -11.55 6.15 15.56
CA LYS A 194 -10.94 4.99 14.90
C LYS A 194 -10.99 5.09 13.37
N ASP A 195 -12.11 5.52 12.82
CA ASP A 195 -12.28 5.64 11.37
C ASP A 195 -11.56 6.86 10.83
N LEU A 196 -11.52 7.96 11.59
CA LEU A 196 -10.72 9.14 11.27
C LEU A 196 -9.22 8.79 11.24
N ALA A 197 -8.71 8.09 12.25
CA ALA A 197 -7.33 7.61 12.27
C ALA A 197 -7.03 6.68 11.07
N ARG A 198 -8.01 5.86 10.64
CA ARG A 198 -7.85 5.00 9.46
C ARG A 198 -7.79 5.81 8.16
N LEU A 199 -8.55 6.90 8.04
CA LEU A 199 -8.43 7.81 6.90
C LEU A 199 -7.05 8.50 6.88
N ILE A 200 -6.56 8.95 8.04
CA ILE A 200 -5.23 9.58 8.16
C ILE A 200 -4.12 8.56 7.87
N GLN A 201 -4.29 7.30 8.22
CA GLN A 201 -3.36 6.23 7.83
C GLN A 201 -3.13 6.19 6.32
N GLU A 202 -4.17 6.33 5.51
CA GLU A 202 -4.04 6.35 4.06
C GLU A 202 -3.32 7.62 3.56
N TYR A 203 -3.56 8.76 4.21
CA TYR A 203 -2.79 9.97 3.95
C TYR A 203 -1.29 9.75 4.19
N VAL A 204 -0.91 9.15 5.33
CA VAL A 204 0.50 8.84 5.67
C VAL A 204 1.11 7.93 4.62
N ARG A 205 0.38 6.88 4.21
CA ARG A 205 0.82 5.95 3.17
C ARG A 205 1.14 6.70 1.85
N ASN A 206 0.25 7.56 1.42
CA ASN A 206 0.41 8.32 0.17
C ASN A 206 1.60 9.28 0.23
N LYS A 207 1.92 9.85 1.39
CA LYS A 207 3.11 10.71 1.59
C LYS A 207 4.45 10.00 1.32
N PHE A 208 4.53 8.70 1.55
CA PHE A 208 5.69 7.91 1.15
C PHE A 208 5.69 7.59 -0.35
N ILE A 209 4.53 7.27 -0.92
CA ILE A 209 4.41 6.92 -2.34
C ILE A 209 4.76 8.13 -3.24
N GLU A 210 4.41 9.35 -2.81
CA GLU A 210 4.75 10.60 -3.52
C GLU A 210 6.27 10.78 -3.73
N ILE A 211 7.13 10.12 -2.96
CA ILE A 211 8.59 10.18 -3.12
C ILE A 211 9.01 9.73 -4.53
N ASN A 212 8.35 8.73 -5.09
CA ASN A 212 8.65 8.19 -6.42
C ASN A 212 8.27 9.13 -7.59
N THR A 213 7.66 10.27 -7.32
CA THR A 213 7.27 11.26 -8.34
C THR A 213 8.29 12.38 -8.51
N ILE A 214 9.36 12.38 -7.71
CA ILE A 214 10.41 13.39 -7.72
C ILE A 214 11.37 13.13 -8.89
N ASP A 215 11.92 14.21 -9.45
CA ASP A 215 12.77 14.22 -10.64
C ASP A 215 13.97 13.26 -10.54
N LYS A 216 14.10 12.39 -11.53
CA LYS A 216 15.12 11.34 -11.57
C LYS A 216 16.53 11.84 -11.87
N GLU A 217 16.69 12.99 -12.52
CA GLU A 217 18.00 13.53 -12.88
C GLU A 217 18.86 13.84 -11.63
N ASN A 218 18.21 14.18 -10.53
CA ASN A 218 18.87 14.49 -9.26
C ASN A 218 19.21 13.23 -8.42
N ILE A 219 18.61 12.07 -8.69
CA ILE A 219 18.83 10.86 -7.86
C ILE A 219 20.27 10.38 -7.97
N GLU A 220 20.78 10.25 -9.19
CA GLU A 220 22.15 9.76 -9.42
C GLU A 220 23.21 10.70 -8.84
N TYR A 221 23.00 12.01 -9.00
CA TYR A 221 23.87 13.00 -8.37
C TYR A 221 23.89 12.88 -6.83
N MET A 222 22.72 12.82 -6.23
CA MET A 222 22.59 12.68 -4.77
C MET A 222 23.18 11.36 -4.28
N LYS A 223 22.96 10.27 -5.01
CA LYS A 223 23.48 8.94 -4.69
C LYS A 223 25.01 8.95 -4.67
N ASN A 224 25.66 9.50 -5.71
CA ASN A 224 27.10 9.60 -5.80
C ASN A 224 27.69 10.39 -4.62
N ARG A 225 27.08 11.53 -4.28
CA ARG A 225 27.50 12.37 -3.15
C ARG A 225 27.35 11.67 -1.80
N LEU A 226 26.24 10.98 -1.57
CA LEU A 226 25.99 10.27 -0.31
C LEU A 226 26.84 9.02 -0.16
N PHE A 227 27.26 8.39 -1.26
CA PHE A 227 28.16 7.24 -1.25
C PHE A 227 29.63 7.60 -0.95
N GLU A 228 29.98 8.89 -0.88
CA GLU A 228 31.24 9.35 -0.30
C GLU A 228 31.31 9.11 1.22
N ILE A 229 30.15 8.85 1.87
CA ILE A 229 30.04 8.50 3.30
C ILE A 229 29.97 6.98 3.43
N ASP A 230 31.08 6.34 3.75
CA ASP A 230 31.21 4.87 3.78
C ASP A 230 30.12 4.20 4.64
N ASN A 231 29.82 4.73 5.82
CA ASN A 231 28.80 4.16 6.71
C ASN A 231 27.40 4.24 6.12
N PHE A 232 27.07 5.31 5.40
CA PHE A 232 25.79 5.42 4.69
C PHE A 232 25.71 4.42 3.53
N LYS A 233 26.78 4.28 2.77
CA LYS A 233 26.88 3.30 1.70
C LYS A 233 26.71 1.88 2.23
N ASN A 234 27.35 1.55 3.34
CA ASN A 234 27.21 0.23 3.98
C ASN A 234 25.76 -0.06 4.37
N LEU A 235 25.05 0.92 4.96
CA LEU A 235 23.62 0.79 5.27
C LEU A 235 22.77 0.60 4.01
N TYR A 236 23.04 1.38 2.96
CA TYR A 236 22.37 1.23 1.68
C TYR A 236 22.58 -0.18 1.09
N ASP A 237 23.81 -0.65 1.05
CA ASP A 237 24.17 -1.97 0.51
C ASP A 237 23.54 -3.11 1.32
N GLU A 238 23.49 -2.99 2.67
CA GLU A 238 22.79 -3.96 3.52
C GLU A 238 21.29 -4.04 3.14
N ILE A 239 20.60 -2.90 3.06
CA ILE A 239 19.18 -2.85 2.72
C ILE A 239 18.93 -3.37 1.30
N PHE A 240 19.77 -2.98 0.35
CA PHE A 240 19.65 -3.41 -1.05
C PHE A 240 19.83 -4.93 -1.19
N ASN A 241 20.84 -5.51 -0.55
CA ASN A 241 21.09 -6.95 -0.56
C ASN A 241 19.94 -7.74 0.09
N LEU A 242 19.41 -7.27 1.21
CA LEU A 242 18.22 -7.88 1.84
C LEU A 242 17.01 -7.88 0.89
N TRP A 243 16.84 -6.81 0.12
CA TRP A 243 15.77 -6.72 -0.86
C TRP A 243 15.96 -7.67 -2.05
N GLU A 244 17.16 -7.75 -2.61
CA GLU A 244 17.43 -8.64 -3.75
C GLU A 244 17.21 -10.11 -3.39
N LEU A 245 17.63 -10.56 -2.20
CA LEU A 245 17.34 -11.91 -1.70
C LEU A 245 15.84 -12.17 -1.62
N LYS A 246 15.07 -11.20 -1.07
CA LYS A 246 13.62 -11.36 -0.91
C LYS A 246 12.87 -11.30 -2.23
N LYS A 247 13.35 -10.53 -3.18
CA LYS A 247 12.81 -10.42 -4.53
C LYS A 247 12.96 -11.74 -5.30
N GLU A 248 14.09 -12.42 -5.16
CA GLU A 248 14.32 -13.74 -5.76
C GLU A 248 13.36 -14.78 -5.19
N ASP A 249 13.16 -14.83 -3.88
CA ASP A 249 12.19 -15.74 -3.24
C ASP A 249 10.78 -15.55 -3.78
N PHE A 250 10.34 -14.29 -3.95
CA PHE A 250 9.02 -13.98 -4.48
C PHE A 250 8.87 -14.37 -5.97
N GLU A 251 9.88 -14.11 -6.79
CA GLU A 251 9.87 -14.52 -8.21
C GLU A 251 9.90 -16.03 -8.36
N PHE A 252 10.65 -16.72 -7.51
CA PHE A 252 10.70 -18.17 -7.47
C PHE A 252 9.36 -18.80 -7.09
N SER A 253 8.64 -18.28 -6.10
CA SER A 253 7.33 -18.79 -5.66
C SER A 253 6.27 -18.73 -6.77
N ILE A 254 6.34 -17.74 -7.65
CA ILE A 254 5.46 -17.64 -8.83
C ILE A 254 5.91 -18.59 -9.97
N GLN A 255 7.23 -18.83 -10.11
CA GLN A 255 7.78 -19.63 -11.21
C GLN A 255 7.71 -21.14 -11.00
N VAL A 256 7.72 -21.63 -9.76
CA VAL A 256 7.86 -23.05 -9.40
C VAL A 256 6.75 -23.98 -9.95
N GLN A 257 5.63 -23.42 -10.38
CA GLN A 257 4.48 -24.24 -10.81
C GLN A 257 4.27 -24.35 -12.31
N PHE A 258 5.13 -23.76 -13.12
CA PHE A 258 5.10 -23.96 -14.56
C PHE A 258 6.39 -24.68 -15.01
N GLU A 259 6.20 -25.71 -15.86
CA GLU A 259 7.29 -26.47 -16.46
C GLU A 259 8.44 -25.56 -16.90
N LYS A 260 9.68 -25.95 -16.60
CA LYS A 260 10.90 -25.22 -16.92
C LYS A 260 10.85 -24.66 -18.35
N GLY A 261 10.89 -23.34 -18.48
CA GLY A 261 11.11 -22.66 -19.76
C GLY A 261 9.98 -21.74 -20.27
N THR A 262 8.83 -21.67 -19.61
CA THR A 262 7.73 -20.79 -20.06
C THR A 262 7.70 -19.48 -19.28
N ASN A 263 7.82 -18.36 -19.99
CA ASN A 263 7.69 -17.03 -19.39
C ASN A 263 6.21 -16.78 -19.02
N LEU A 264 5.90 -16.82 -17.72
CA LEU A 264 4.56 -16.67 -17.16
C LEU A 264 3.84 -15.40 -17.61
N SER A 265 4.60 -14.32 -17.82
CA SER A 265 4.04 -13.04 -18.26
C SER A 265 3.37 -13.11 -19.63
N GLU A 266 3.76 -14.06 -20.48
CA GLU A 266 3.22 -14.25 -21.83
C GLU A 266 1.99 -15.15 -21.88
N ILE A 267 1.83 -16.04 -20.89
CA ILE A 267 0.73 -17.02 -20.84
C ILE A 267 -0.51 -16.46 -20.17
N PHE A 268 -0.35 -15.60 -19.15
CA PHE A 268 -1.50 -15.07 -18.44
C PHE A 268 -2.25 -13.99 -19.24
N PRO A 269 -3.59 -13.98 -19.16
CA PRO A 269 -4.39 -12.95 -19.81
C PRO A 269 -4.13 -11.56 -19.16
N PRO A 270 -4.35 -10.47 -19.91
CA PRO A 270 -4.10 -9.11 -19.44
C PRO A 270 -4.73 -8.75 -18.09
N CYS A 271 -5.93 -9.27 -17.81
CA CYS A 271 -6.63 -9.05 -16.54
C CYS A 271 -5.90 -9.67 -15.33
N VAL A 272 -5.24 -10.81 -15.51
CA VAL A 272 -4.43 -11.44 -14.45
C VAL A 272 -3.07 -10.76 -14.34
N ARG A 273 -2.42 -10.46 -15.46
CA ARG A 273 -1.13 -9.76 -15.49
C ARG A 273 -1.20 -8.43 -14.74
N GLU A 274 -2.24 -7.64 -14.97
CA GLU A 274 -2.42 -6.36 -14.29
C GLU A 274 -2.51 -6.52 -12.77
N ILE A 275 -3.33 -7.47 -12.30
CA ILE A 275 -3.48 -7.71 -10.86
C ILE A 275 -2.14 -8.14 -10.24
N LEU A 276 -1.40 -9.02 -10.90
CA LEU A 276 -0.08 -9.45 -10.43
C LEU A 276 0.95 -8.31 -10.42
N VAL A 277 0.91 -7.40 -11.39
CA VAL A 277 1.76 -6.21 -11.42
C VAL A 277 1.42 -5.30 -10.22
N LEU A 278 0.14 -5.00 -9.98
CA LEU A 278 -0.29 -4.20 -8.85
C LEU A 278 0.12 -4.82 -7.51
N ILE A 279 -0.03 -6.13 -7.37
CA ILE A 279 0.43 -6.86 -6.17
C ILE A 279 1.96 -6.74 -6.02
N LYS A 280 2.72 -6.98 -7.09
CA LYS A 280 4.18 -6.85 -7.09
C LYS A 280 4.65 -5.45 -6.66
N GLU A 281 3.91 -4.43 -7.08
CA GLU A 281 4.16 -3.04 -6.70
C GLU A 281 3.64 -2.70 -5.29
N GLY A 282 3.01 -3.63 -4.56
CA GLY A 282 2.42 -3.39 -3.23
C GLY A 282 1.25 -2.41 -3.28
N GLN A 283 0.59 -2.28 -4.42
CA GLN A 283 -0.58 -1.43 -4.58
C GLN A 283 -1.85 -2.14 -4.12
N ASN A 284 -2.81 -1.35 -3.65
CA ASN A 284 -4.10 -1.91 -3.24
C ASN A 284 -4.92 -2.38 -4.44
N ILE A 285 -5.47 -3.59 -4.35
CA ILE A 285 -6.39 -4.16 -5.34
C ILE A 285 -7.79 -4.30 -4.77
N SER A 286 -8.81 -4.22 -5.63
CA SER A 286 -10.20 -4.36 -5.20
C SER A 286 -10.47 -5.76 -4.63
N HIS A 287 -11.45 -5.87 -3.73
CA HIS A 287 -11.87 -7.17 -3.19
C HIS A 287 -12.26 -8.16 -4.30
N THR A 288 -13.00 -7.69 -5.31
CA THR A 288 -13.37 -8.50 -6.48
C THR A 288 -12.15 -8.95 -7.30
N GLY A 289 -11.10 -8.13 -7.39
CA GLY A 289 -9.84 -8.50 -8.02
C GLY A 289 -9.11 -9.61 -7.28
N ARG A 290 -9.11 -9.56 -5.93
CA ARG A 290 -8.54 -10.63 -5.09
C ARG A 290 -9.30 -11.93 -5.24
N LEU A 291 -10.63 -11.90 -5.20
CA LEU A 291 -11.46 -13.07 -5.40
C LEU A 291 -11.25 -13.68 -6.80
N PHE A 292 -11.24 -12.84 -7.84
CA PHE A 292 -10.99 -13.31 -9.20
C PHE A 292 -9.63 -14.00 -9.32
N LEU A 293 -8.55 -13.39 -8.82
CA LEU A 293 -7.22 -13.99 -8.87
C LEU A 293 -7.16 -15.30 -8.08
N THR A 294 -7.76 -15.33 -6.87
CA THR A 294 -7.85 -16.56 -6.06
C THR A 294 -8.54 -17.70 -6.82
N PHE A 295 -9.71 -17.44 -7.42
CA PHE A 295 -10.45 -18.44 -8.18
C PHE A 295 -9.67 -18.90 -9.43
N PHE A 296 -9.00 -17.95 -10.08
CA PHE A 296 -8.18 -18.24 -11.26
C PHE A 296 -6.97 -19.13 -10.93
N LEU A 297 -6.26 -18.82 -9.85
CA LEU A 297 -5.12 -19.61 -9.40
C LEU A 297 -5.55 -20.99 -8.88
N HIS A 298 -6.68 -21.10 -8.19
CA HIS A 298 -7.24 -22.40 -7.82
C HIS A 298 -7.62 -23.26 -9.02
N ALA A 299 -8.21 -22.66 -10.06
CA ALA A 299 -8.55 -23.37 -11.30
C ALA A 299 -7.30 -23.88 -12.06
N LEU A 300 -6.13 -23.31 -11.77
CA LEU A 300 -4.82 -23.76 -12.26
C LEU A 300 -4.09 -24.66 -11.26
N ASN A 301 -4.75 -25.09 -10.18
CA ASN A 301 -4.23 -25.95 -9.12
C ASN A 301 -3.05 -25.39 -8.31
N TYR A 302 -2.97 -24.06 -8.17
CA TYR A 302 -1.97 -23.47 -7.27
C TYR A 302 -2.24 -23.88 -5.81
N PRO A 303 -1.20 -24.19 -5.00
CA PRO A 303 -1.34 -24.44 -3.58
C PRO A 303 -1.86 -23.21 -2.85
N VAL A 304 -2.60 -23.45 -1.76
CA VAL A 304 -3.16 -22.38 -0.92
C VAL A 304 -2.06 -21.45 -0.40
N ASP A 305 -0.97 -22.02 0.09
CA ASP A 305 0.13 -21.26 0.66
C ASP A 305 0.80 -20.31 -0.35
N VAL A 306 0.93 -20.75 -1.61
CA VAL A 306 1.43 -19.90 -2.71
C VAL A 306 0.47 -18.74 -3.00
N ILE A 307 -0.84 -18.99 -2.97
CA ILE A 307 -1.83 -17.92 -3.19
C ILE A 307 -1.78 -16.90 -2.04
N ILE A 308 -1.61 -17.35 -0.79
CA ILE A 308 -1.47 -16.49 0.37
C ILE A 308 -0.19 -15.65 0.23
N GLU A 309 0.92 -16.26 -0.16
CA GLU A 309 2.21 -15.55 -0.36
C GLU A 309 2.11 -14.47 -1.43
N ILE A 310 1.42 -14.73 -2.55
CA ILE A 310 1.17 -13.71 -3.58
C ILE A 310 0.49 -12.47 -2.99
N PHE A 311 -0.45 -12.62 -2.07
CA PHE A 311 -1.13 -11.49 -1.45
C PHE A 311 -0.36 -10.82 -0.31
N SER A 312 0.73 -11.40 0.16
CA SER A 312 1.49 -10.93 1.31
C SER A 312 2.04 -9.51 1.18
N THR A 313 2.23 -9.03 -0.06
CA THR A 313 2.73 -7.69 -0.35
C THR A 313 1.67 -6.58 -0.28
N LEU A 314 0.40 -6.95 -0.15
CA LEU A 314 -0.70 -5.98 -0.14
C LEU A 314 -0.73 -5.14 1.13
N PRO A 315 -1.14 -3.85 1.04
CA PRO A 315 -1.13 -2.91 2.17
C PRO A 315 -1.97 -3.35 3.36
N ASP A 316 -3.07 -4.02 3.10
CA ASP A 316 -4.06 -4.48 4.07
C ASP A 316 -4.02 -6.00 4.24
N PHE A 317 -2.88 -6.63 3.92
CA PHE A 317 -2.69 -8.06 4.11
C PHE A 317 -2.88 -8.44 5.58
N ASP A 318 -3.71 -9.46 5.79
CA ASP A 318 -3.94 -10.14 7.06
C ASP A 318 -3.87 -11.64 6.75
N LYS A 319 -2.89 -12.31 7.29
CA LYS A 319 -2.58 -13.71 6.96
C LYS A 319 -3.72 -14.66 7.29
N GLU A 320 -4.33 -14.49 8.47
CA GLU A 320 -5.41 -15.37 8.92
C GLU A 320 -6.68 -15.19 8.09
N LYS A 321 -7.08 -13.93 7.84
CA LYS A 321 -8.24 -13.62 7.00
C LYS A 321 -8.02 -14.07 5.56
N THR A 322 -6.82 -13.84 5.01
CA THR A 322 -6.48 -14.26 3.65
C THR A 322 -6.52 -15.78 3.54
N LYS A 323 -5.91 -16.50 4.49
CA LYS A 323 -5.96 -17.97 4.54
C LYS A 323 -7.40 -18.48 4.60
N TYR A 324 -8.22 -17.93 5.50
CA TYR A 324 -9.62 -18.31 5.59
C TYR A 324 -10.37 -18.12 4.26
N GLN A 325 -10.19 -16.98 3.60
CA GLN A 325 -10.86 -16.68 2.33
C GLN A 325 -10.39 -17.60 1.18
N VAL A 326 -9.08 -17.86 1.09
CA VAL A 326 -8.50 -18.72 0.07
C VAL A 326 -8.96 -20.17 0.27
N ASP A 327 -8.90 -20.69 1.52
CA ASP A 327 -9.37 -22.04 1.85
C ASP A 327 -10.88 -22.19 1.60
N PHE A 328 -11.67 -21.19 1.97
CA PHE A 328 -13.12 -21.18 1.74
C PHE A 328 -13.45 -21.24 0.24
N ALA A 329 -12.75 -20.43 -0.56
CA ALA A 329 -12.92 -20.41 -2.02
C ALA A 329 -12.61 -21.78 -2.63
N LYS A 330 -11.53 -22.42 -2.17
CA LYS A 330 -11.15 -23.79 -2.59
C LYS A 330 -12.22 -24.81 -2.22
N LYS A 331 -12.67 -24.80 -0.96
CA LYS A 331 -13.70 -25.72 -0.44
C LYS A 331 -15.03 -25.58 -1.19
N LYS A 332 -15.40 -24.35 -1.60
CA LYS A 332 -16.63 -24.09 -2.35
C LYS A 332 -16.51 -24.37 -3.85
N GLY A 333 -15.30 -24.57 -4.36
CA GLY A 333 -15.07 -24.84 -5.79
C GLY A 333 -15.45 -23.65 -6.68
N TYR A 334 -15.26 -22.41 -6.22
CA TYR A 334 -15.58 -21.23 -7.02
C TYR A 334 -14.75 -21.20 -8.30
N VAL A 335 -15.39 -20.79 -9.39
CA VAL A 335 -14.76 -20.67 -10.71
C VAL A 335 -14.43 -19.22 -11.04
N PRO A 336 -13.38 -18.98 -11.85
CA PRO A 336 -13.03 -17.61 -12.26
C PRO A 336 -14.16 -16.94 -13.06
N HIS A 337 -14.24 -15.64 -12.95
CA HIS A 337 -15.21 -14.84 -13.68
C HIS A 337 -15.00 -14.89 -15.19
N SER A 338 -16.09 -14.84 -15.96
CA SER A 338 -16.07 -14.70 -17.41
C SER A 338 -15.50 -13.34 -17.85
N CYS A 339 -15.07 -13.22 -19.11
CA CYS A 339 -14.60 -11.95 -19.65
C CYS A 339 -15.68 -10.84 -19.61
N GLU A 340 -16.95 -11.20 -19.74
CA GLU A 340 -18.08 -10.26 -19.62
C GLU A 340 -18.21 -9.73 -18.21
N THR A 341 -18.19 -10.60 -17.20
CA THR A 341 -18.18 -10.21 -15.79
C THR A 341 -16.95 -9.35 -15.45
N LEU A 342 -15.76 -9.69 -15.96
CA LEU A 342 -14.56 -8.88 -15.72
C LEU A 342 -14.65 -7.48 -16.35
N LYS A 343 -15.35 -7.33 -17.47
CA LYS A 343 -15.63 -6.00 -18.05
C LYS A 343 -16.57 -5.20 -17.16
N SER A 344 -17.66 -5.78 -16.68
CA SER A 344 -18.61 -5.10 -15.78
C SER A 344 -17.98 -4.70 -14.43
N LEU A 345 -16.97 -5.45 -13.96
CA LEU A 345 -16.20 -5.18 -12.75
C LEU A 345 -14.99 -4.24 -12.98
N ASN A 346 -14.78 -3.72 -14.19
CA ASN A 346 -13.61 -2.92 -14.57
C ASN A 346 -12.26 -3.63 -14.33
N LEU A 347 -12.24 -4.96 -14.42
CA LEU A 347 -11.03 -5.78 -14.31
C LEU A 347 -10.47 -6.23 -15.66
N CYS A 348 -11.16 -5.95 -16.76
CA CYS A 348 -10.69 -6.30 -18.09
C CYS A 348 -9.65 -5.29 -18.58
N MET A 349 -8.43 -5.76 -18.84
CA MET A 349 -7.28 -4.92 -19.26
C MET A 349 -6.86 -5.15 -20.72
N ALA A 350 -7.72 -5.75 -21.54
CA ALA A 350 -7.44 -6.07 -22.93
C ALA A 350 -6.99 -4.83 -23.73
N SER A 351 -7.68 -3.71 -23.58
CA SER A 351 -7.38 -2.45 -24.27
C SER A 351 -6.09 -1.80 -23.77
N LYS A 352 -5.86 -1.82 -22.44
CA LYS A 352 -4.62 -1.27 -21.83
C LYS A 352 -3.38 -1.95 -22.39
N TYR A 353 -3.41 -3.28 -22.49
CA TYR A 353 -2.30 -4.09 -22.97
C TYR A 353 -2.29 -4.26 -24.49
N LYS A 354 -3.27 -3.72 -25.20
CA LYS A 354 -3.45 -3.90 -26.67
C LYS A 354 -3.33 -5.37 -27.08
N ASP A 355 -3.87 -6.28 -26.27
CA ASP A 355 -3.74 -7.71 -26.48
C ASP A 355 -4.66 -8.18 -27.61
N GLU A 356 -4.08 -8.52 -28.74
CA GLU A 356 -4.82 -8.88 -29.96
C GLU A 356 -5.78 -10.06 -29.76
N LEU A 357 -5.37 -11.07 -29.00
CA LEU A 357 -6.22 -12.23 -28.75
C LEU A 357 -7.47 -11.88 -27.92
N CYS A 358 -7.35 -10.98 -26.97
CA CYS A 358 -8.48 -10.50 -26.18
C CYS A 358 -9.37 -9.51 -26.94
N VAL A 359 -8.76 -8.65 -27.79
CA VAL A 359 -9.47 -7.57 -28.51
C VAL A 359 -10.12 -8.14 -29.78
N ASN A 360 -9.34 -8.81 -30.62
CA ASN A 360 -9.75 -9.31 -31.94
C ASN A 360 -10.27 -10.74 -31.92
N GLY A 361 -9.78 -11.56 -30.97
CA GLY A 361 -10.10 -12.98 -30.90
C GLY A 361 -9.19 -13.84 -31.78
N TYR A 362 -9.73 -14.91 -32.31
CA TYR A 362 -8.99 -15.88 -33.15
C TYR A 362 -9.88 -16.45 -34.23
N TYR A 363 -9.28 -16.79 -35.36
CA TYR A 363 -9.95 -17.48 -36.41
C TYR A 363 -9.98 -18.99 -36.14
N SER A 364 -11.16 -19.59 -36.16
CA SER A 364 -11.39 -21.04 -35.98
C SER A 364 -11.49 -21.75 -37.33
N LYS A 365 -10.42 -22.42 -37.77
CA LYS A 365 -10.41 -23.18 -39.01
C LYS A 365 -11.50 -24.28 -39.08
N LYS A 366 -11.88 -24.87 -37.91
CA LYS A 366 -12.91 -25.93 -37.84
C LYS A 366 -14.31 -25.37 -38.13
N MET A 367 -14.57 -24.12 -37.82
CA MET A 367 -15.91 -23.51 -37.92
C MET A 367 -15.96 -22.43 -38.97
N ASP A 368 -14.81 -22.15 -39.61
CA ASP A 368 -14.65 -21.12 -40.65
C ASP A 368 -15.16 -19.71 -40.23
N LEU A 369 -14.89 -19.33 -38.97
CA LEU A 369 -15.34 -18.05 -38.45
C LEU A 369 -14.41 -17.50 -37.34
N GLU A 370 -14.47 -16.17 -37.13
CA GLU A 370 -13.80 -15.51 -36.04
C GLU A 370 -14.53 -15.74 -34.71
N LYS A 371 -13.75 -16.01 -33.67
CA LYS A 371 -14.25 -16.22 -32.31
C LYS A 371 -13.53 -15.32 -31.31
N LYS A 372 -14.27 -14.79 -30.36
CA LYS A 372 -13.73 -14.00 -29.25
C LYS A 372 -13.42 -14.87 -28.04
N ILE A 373 -12.39 -14.49 -27.30
CA ILE A 373 -12.11 -15.07 -25.99
C ILE A 373 -13.22 -14.65 -25.02
N LYS A 374 -13.90 -15.61 -24.40
CA LYS A 374 -15.01 -15.39 -23.45
C LYS A 374 -14.64 -15.71 -22.01
N HIS A 375 -13.47 -16.33 -21.78
CA HIS A 375 -13.05 -16.74 -20.45
C HIS A 375 -11.52 -16.73 -20.28
N PRO A 376 -10.98 -16.27 -19.13
CA PRO A 376 -9.53 -16.20 -18.90
C PRO A 376 -8.82 -17.55 -18.97
N LEU A 377 -9.43 -18.64 -18.51
CA LEU A 377 -8.83 -19.98 -18.60
C LEU A 377 -8.71 -20.44 -20.05
N PHE A 378 -9.66 -20.08 -20.91
CA PHE A 378 -9.59 -20.40 -22.32
C PHE A 378 -8.44 -19.67 -23.03
N TYR A 379 -8.16 -18.42 -22.60
CA TYR A 379 -6.99 -17.67 -23.07
C TYR A 379 -5.69 -18.45 -22.84
N ILE A 380 -5.51 -19.00 -21.62
CA ILE A 380 -4.32 -19.82 -21.30
C ILE A 380 -4.25 -21.08 -22.17
N GLN A 381 -5.35 -21.82 -22.29
CA GLN A 381 -5.40 -23.02 -23.10
C GLN A 381 -5.01 -22.72 -24.55
N PHE A 382 -5.50 -21.63 -25.10
CA PHE A 382 -5.20 -21.18 -26.45
C PHE A 382 -3.72 -20.78 -26.62
N LYS A 383 -3.17 -20.03 -25.68
CA LYS A 383 -1.75 -19.65 -25.69
C LYS A 383 -0.84 -20.87 -25.55
N LYS A 384 -1.13 -21.80 -24.63
CA LYS A 384 -0.39 -23.06 -24.49
C LYS A 384 -0.39 -23.88 -25.80
N PHE A 385 -1.53 -24.02 -26.42
CA PHE A 385 -1.65 -24.76 -27.68
C PHE A 385 -0.79 -24.13 -28.79
N ARG A 386 -0.76 -22.80 -28.90
CA ARG A 386 0.09 -22.09 -29.88
C ARG A 386 1.58 -22.28 -29.60
N LEU A 387 2.00 -22.21 -28.33
CA LEU A 387 3.41 -22.39 -27.96
C LEU A 387 3.90 -23.80 -28.27
N LEU A 388 3.09 -24.83 -27.96
CA LEU A 388 3.42 -26.25 -28.28
C LEU A 388 3.50 -26.49 -29.79
N LYS A 389 2.69 -25.81 -30.58
CA LYS A 389 2.72 -25.92 -32.04
C LYS A 389 3.97 -25.29 -32.64
N ASN A 390 4.38 -24.13 -32.14
CA ASN A 390 5.60 -23.42 -32.61
C ASN A 390 6.90 -24.10 -32.18
N GLN A 391 6.87 -25.05 -31.25
CA GLN A 391 8.02 -25.88 -30.87
C GLN A 391 8.17 -27.15 -31.71
N ASN A 392 7.12 -27.52 -32.45
CA ASN A 392 7.09 -28.69 -33.28
C ASN A 392 7.16 -28.39 -34.80
N ASP A 393 7.15 -27.11 -35.17
CA ASP A 393 7.45 -26.58 -36.49
C ASP A 393 8.90 -26.03 -36.51
#